data_aed56a1d2c4199efa0307ea192831603
#
_entry.id   aed56a1d2c4199efa0307ea192831603
#
_cell.length_a   1.000
_cell.length_b   1.000
_cell.length_c   1.000
_cell.angle_alpha   90.00
_cell.angle_beta   90.00
_cell.angle_gamma   90.00
#
_symmetry.space_group_name_H-M   'P 1'
#
loop_
_entity.id
_entity.type
_entity.pdbx_description
1 polymer ?
#
loop_
_entity_poly.entity_id
_entity_poly.type
_entity_poly.pdbx_seq_one_letter_code
_entity_poly.pdbx_strand_id
1 'polypeptide(L)'
;PITCATPIIMAAPMGFYAKNGLNVEVIKTAGWAVIRDKTVNKEYDAAHMLSPMPLALTLGAGSNPVPYTMPAVENINGQAITLALKHKDKRNPKDWKGFKFAVPFDYSMHNYLLRYYLAEHGIDPDTDVQIRAVPPPEMVANLRADNIDGFLGPDPMNQRAVYDNVGFIHILTKDIWEGHPCCAFAASREFVTTMPNTYAALLKSIIDATAFAHKAENRKQIAEAISPANYLNQPQIVLEQILTGTFADGLGNIVKQPNRVDFDPFPWQSFAIWIMTQMKRWGQIKGDVDYKAVAEQVYLATDTAKLMKDVGLTPPATTTKSFSVMGKPFDPAKPEDYLASFKIKKAS
;
A
#
# COMPACT_ATOMS: atom_id res chain seq x y z
N PRO A 1 12.35 -2.11 -1.64
CA PRO A 1 12.35 -2.08 -3.12
C PRO A 1 11.08 -2.70 -3.69
N ILE A 2 10.05 -1.88 -3.85
CA ILE A 2 8.73 -2.27 -4.36
C ILE A 2 8.21 -1.23 -5.35
N THR A 3 7.38 -1.66 -6.32
CA THR A 3 6.79 -0.76 -7.32
C THR A 3 5.77 0.21 -6.74
N CYS A 4 5.21 -0.10 -5.58
CA CYS A 4 4.32 0.81 -4.86
C CYS A 4 5.02 2.12 -4.48
N ALA A 5 6.34 2.10 -4.26
CA ALA A 5 7.15 3.28 -3.95
C ALA A 5 7.65 4.02 -5.19
N THR A 6 7.12 3.71 -6.37
CA THR A 6 7.57 4.30 -7.64
C THR A 6 7.73 5.81 -7.61
N PRO A 7 6.78 6.63 -7.11
CA PRO A 7 6.95 8.09 -7.10
C PRO A 7 8.16 8.55 -6.30
N ILE A 8 8.39 8.00 -5.12
CA ILE A 8 9.53 8.35 -4.27
C ILE A 8 10.85 7.92 -4.91
N ILE A 9 10.89 6.72 -5.51
CA ILE A 9 12.10 6.17 -6.12
C ILE A 9 12.44 6.91 -7.41
N MET A 10 11.48 7.01 -8.34
CA MET A 10 11.72 7.62 -9.66
C MET A 10 12.07 9.11 -9.59
N ALA A 11 11.63 9.79 -8.54
CA ALA A 11 11.91 11.21 -8.36
C ALA A 11 13.40 11.53 -8.25
N ALA A 12 14.25 10.55 -7.85
CA ALA A 12 15.70 10.71 -7.83
C ALA A 12 16.30 10.62 -9.25
N PRO A 13 16.24 9.50 -9.98
CA PRO A 13 16.87 9.39 -11.32
C PRO A 13 16.19 10.27 -12.37
N MET A 14 14.92 10.61 -12.22
CA MET A 14 14.18 11.43 -13.20
C MET A 14 14.15 12.93 -12.84
N GLY A 15 14.85 13.34 -11.78
CA GLY A 15 15.14 14.75 -11.50
C GLY A 15 14.03 15.54 -10.80
N PHE A 16 12.98 14.92 -10.29
CA PHE A 16 11.88 15.64 -9.62
C PHE A 16 12.32 16.29 -8.31
N TYR A 17 13.21 15.66 -7.54
CA TYR A 17 13.78 16.27 -6.33
C TYR A 17 14.67 17.46 -6.67
N ALA A 18 15.57 17.29 -7.64
CA ALA A 18 16.49 18.34 -8.07
C ALA A 18 15.75 19.57 -8.63
N LYS A 19 14.66 19.34 -9.37
CA LYS A 19 13.79 20.42 -9.89
C LYS A 19 13.22 21.31 -8.77
N ASN A 20 13.01 20.74 -7.60
CA ASN A 20 12.50 21.46 -6.41
C ASN A 20 13.61 21.88 -5.45
N GLY A 21 14.86 21.89 -5.89
CA GLY A 21 16.00 22.35 -5.11
C GLY A 21 16.46 21.42 -4.00
N LEU A 22 16.10 20.14 -4.08
CA LEU A 22 16.43 19.12 -3.07
C LEU A 22 17.58 18.23 -3.55
N ASN A 23 18.47 17.90 -2.62
CA ASN A 23 19.42 16.81 -2.74
C ASN A 23 18.95 15.67 -1.85
N VAL A 24 18.29 14.67 -2.44
CA VAL A 24 17.67 13.54 -1.71
C VAL A 24 18.49 12.29 -1.90
N GLU A 25 18.90 11.69 -0.82
CA GLU A 25 19.42 10.32 -0.79
C GLU A 25 18.27 9.36 -0.55
N VAL A 26 17.98 8.49 -1.53
CA VAL A 26 16.97 7.44 -1.43
C VAL A 26 17.61 6.18 -0.86
N ILE A 27 17.31 5.86 0.39
CA ILE A 27 17.91 4.73 1.11
C ILE A 27 17.01 3.51 0.97
N LYS A 28 17.60 2.43 0.45
CA LYS A 28 16.93 1.15 0.27
C LYS A 28 16.94 0.33 1.57
N THR A 29 15.78 -0.17 1.98
CA THR A 29 15.61 -1.02 3.15
C THR A 29 14.83 -2.30 2.80
N ALA A 30 14.98 -3.33 3.64
CA ALA A 30 14.36 -4.63 3.40
C ALA A 30 12.89 -4.71 3.84
N GLY A 31 12.48 -3.89 4.83
CA GLY A 31 11.13 -3.99 5.38
C GLY A 31 10.74 -2.81 6.27
N TRP A 32 9.46 -2.77 6.61
CA TRP A 32 8.85 -1.60 7.28
C TRP A 32 9.11 -1.49 8.77
N ALA A 33 9.44 -2.58 9.46
CA ALA A 33 9.88 -2.50 10.86
C ALA A 33 11.15 -1.65 10.97
N VAL A 34 12.12 -1.85 10.08
CA VAL A 34 13.34 -1.04 10.01
C VAL A 34 13.03 0.39 9.61
N ILE A 35 12.18 0.60 8.61
CA ILE A 35 11.77 1.95 8.18
C ILE A 35 11.12 2.70 9.34
N ARG A 36 10.17 2.07 10.02
CA ARG A 36 9.50 2.65 11.18
C ARG A 36 10.50 3.08 12.25
N ASP A 37 11.36 2.17 12.68
CA ASP A 37 12.26 2.40 13.79
C ASP A 37 13.28 3.50 13.46
N LYS A 38 13.87 3.47 12.27
CA LYS A 38 14.83 4.49 11.82
C LYS A 38 14.18 5.86 11.61
N THR A 39 12.94 5.89 11.14
CA THR A 39 12.22 7.16 10.96
C THR A 39 11.82 7.76 12.32
N VAL A 40 11.33 6.94 13.24
CA VAL A 40 11.00 7.37 14.61
C VAL A 40 12.25 7.86 15.34
N ASN A 41 13.39 7.20 15.14
CA ASN A 41 14.68 7.59 15.74
C ASN A 41 15.36 8.77 15.02
N LYS A 42 14.69 9.35 14.00
CA LYS A 42 15.19 10.50 13.22
C LYS A 42 16.46 10.23 12.42
N GLU A 43 16.76 8.97 12.12
CA GLU A 43 17.81 8.60 11.18
C GLU A 43 17.41 8.90 9.73
N TYR A 44 16.10 8.90 9.43
CA TYR A 44 15.52 9.32 8.17
C TYR A 44 14.67 10.57 8.38
N ASP A 45 14.73 11.52 7.45
CA ASP A 45 13.92 12.75 7.50
C ASP A 45 12.46 12.50 7.16
N ALA A 46 12.23 11.60 6.20
CA ALA A 46 10.91 11.15 5.77
C ALA A 46 11.01 9.71 5.25
N ALA A 47 9.88 9.06 5.02
CA ALA A 47 9.89 7.67 4.61
C ALA A 47 8.72 7.31 3.69
N HIS A 48 8.96 6.28 2.87
CA HIS A 48 7.92 5.44 2.34
C HIS A 48 7.38 4.55 3.46
N MET A 49 6.09 4.64 3.71
CA MET A 49 5.37 3.78 4.65
C MET A 49 4.17 3.13 3.97
N LEU A 50 3.61 2.13 4.63
CA LEU A 50 2.29 1.61 4.27
C LEU A 50 1.21 2.55 4.83
N SER A 51 0.13 2.78 4.09
CA SER A 51 -0.90 3.76 4.45
C SER A 51 -1.45 3.64 5.88
N PRO A 52 -1.56 2.45 6.48
CA PRO A 52 -1.96 2.31 7.89
C PRO A 52 -0.89 2.71 8.90
N MET A 53 0.39 2.72 8.55
CA MET A 53 1.47 2.91 9.52
C MET A 53 1.45 4.26 10.23
N PRO A 54 1.23 5.41 9.55
CA PRO A 54 1.12 6.71 10.23
C PRO A 54 -0.04 6.77 11.24
N LEU A 55 -1.15 6.08 10.95
CA LEU A 55 -2.28 5.94 11.87
C LEU A 55 -1.88 5.08 13.09
N ALA A 56 -1.25 3.93 12.85
CA ALA A 56 -0.79 3.04 13.91
C ALA A 56 0.22 3.73 14.84
N LEU A 57 1.17 4.48 14.29
CA LEU A 57 2.14 5.25 15.07
C LEU A 57 1.47 6.32 15.93
N THR A 58 0.56 7.08 15.35
CA THR A 58 -0.16 8.15 16.07
C THR A 58 -1.05 7.60 17.19
N LEU A 59 -1.71 6.46 16.96
CA LEU A 59 -2.58 5.82 17.92
C LEU A 59 -1.83 4.94 18.94
N GLY A 60 -0.53 4.69 18.74
CA GLY A 60 0.25 3.80 19.59
C GLY A 60 -0.12 2.32 19.42
N ALA A 61 -0.58 1.92 18.25
CA ALA A 61 -0.84 0.52 17.96
C ALA A 61 0.48 -0.21 17.73
N GLY A 62 0.77 -1.18 18.60
CA GLY A 62 2.01 -1.97 18.53
C GLY A 62 3.29 -1.23 18.93
N SER A 63 3.20 0.01 19.38
CA SER A 63 4.31 0.83 19.84
C SER A 63 3.84 1.96 20.75
N ASN A 64 4.77 2.72 21.33
CA ASN A 64 4.39 3.98 21.98
C ASN A 64 3.85 4.97 20.94
N PRO A 65 2.84 5.80 21.31
CA PRO A 65 2.32 6.81 20.39
C PRO A 65 3.38 7.82 19.95
N VAL A 66 3.49 8.01 18.63
CA VAL A 66 4.34 9.04 18.02
C VAL A 66 3.52 9.75 16.96
N PRO A 67 3.34 11.08 17.03
CA PRO A 67 2.57 11.82 16.04
C PRO A 67 3.22 11.77 14.66
N TYR A 68 2.55 11.09 13.73
CA TYR A 68 2.98 10.95 12.35
C TYR A 68 1.94 11.51 11.39
N THR A 69 2.38 11.83 10.17
CA THR A 69 1.54 12.36 9.13
C THR A 69 1.72 11.59 7.82
N MET A 70 0.67 11.57 7.02
CA MET A 70 0.66 11.08 5.66
C MET A 70 0.17 12.19 4.72
N PRO A 71 1.10 12.96 4.14
CA PRO A 71 0.74 14.02 3.20
C PRO A 71 0.31 13.53 1.82
N ALA A 72 0.81 12.37 1.38
CA ALA A 72 0.47 11.85 0.07
C ALA A 72 0.35 10.33 0.06
N VAL A 73 -0.60 9.84 -0.72
CA VAL A 73 -0.63 8.46 -1.20
C VAL A 73 0.37 8.36 -2.36
N GLU A 74 1.18 7.31 -2.39
CA GLU A 74 2.11 7.07 -3.49
C GLU A 74 1.45 6.34 -4.63
N ASN A 75 0.69 5.29 -4.30
CA ASN A 75 -0.04 4.49 -5.28
C ASN A 75 -1.40 4.04 -4.75
N ILE A 76 -2.30 3.80 -5.69
CA ILE A 76 -3.56 3.09 -5.48
C ILE A 76 -3.52 1.76 -6.23
N ASN A 77 -4.25 0.75 -5.73
CA ASN A 77 -4.13 -0.63 -6.24
C ASN A 77 -2.71 -1.19 -6.07
N GLY A 78 -2.25 -2.04 -6.98
CA GLY A 78 -0.83 -2.44 -7.08
C GLY A 78 -0.43 -3.61 -6.20
N GLN A 79 -1.40 -4.40 -5.74
CA GLN A 79 -1.19 -5.62 -4.96
C GLN A 79 -1.96 -6.77 -5.59
N ALA A 80 -1.65 -7.99 -5.16
CA ALA A 80 -2.38 -9.19 -5.58
C ALA A 80 -2.32 -10.28 -4.49
N ILE A 81 -3.28 -11.20 -4.54
CA ILE A 81 -3.13 -12.50 -3.89
C ILE A 81 -2.48 -13.43 -4.89
N THR A 82 -1.29 -13.89 -4.56
CA THR A 82 -0.50 -14.83 -5.35
C THR A 82 -0.43 -16.17 -4.61
N LEU A 83 -0.73 -17.26 -5.30
CA LEU A 83 -0.70 -18.61 -4.75
C LEU A 83 0.42 -19.43 -5.40
N ALA A 84 0.92 -20.44 -4.68
CA ALA A 84 1.82 -21.42 -5.23
C ALA A 84 1.16 -22.21 -6.38
N LEU A 85 1.92 -22.56 -7.41
CA LEU A 85 1.38 -23.25 -8.59
C LEU A 85 0.69 -24.58 -8.27
N LYS A 86 1.08 -25.27 -7.20
CA LYS A 86 0.39 -26.50 -6.73
C LYS A 86 -1.08 -26.28 -6.38
N HIS A 87 -1.49 -25.03 -6.14
CA HIS A 87 -2.85 -24.64 -5.79
C HIS A 87 -3.65 -24.07 -6.97
N LYS A 88 -3.18 -24.26 -8.21
CA LYS A 88 -3.86 -23.75 -9.44
C LYS A 88 -5.33 -24.14 -9.57
N ASP A 89 -5.70 -25.29 -9.00
CA ASP A 89 -7.07 -25.80 -9.02
C ASP A 89 -7.90 -25.37 -7.80
N LYS A 90 -7.30 -24.71 -6.81
CA LYS A 90 -7.97 -24.20 -5.60
C LYS A 90 -8.31 -22.71 -5.73
N ARG A 91 -9.20 -22.40 -6.67
CA ARG A 91 -9.60 -21.03 -6.99
C ARG A 91 -10.70 -20.49 -6.07
N ASN A 92 -11.40 -21.37 -5.35
CA ASN A 92 -12.39 -20.97 -4.37
C ASN A 92 -11.72 -20.76 -3.01
N PRO A 93 -11.77 -19.56 -2.40
CA PRO A 93 -11.17 -19.31 -1.09
C PRO A 93 -11.63 -20.25 0.03
N LYS A 94 -12.82 -20.82 -0.07
CA LYS A 94 -13.31 -21.83 0.88
C LYS A 94 -12.43 -23.07 0.97
N ASP A 95 -11.64 -23.33 -0.05
CA ASP A 95 -10.68 -24.45 -0.11
C ASP A 95 -9.33 -24.12 0.56
N TRP A 96 -9.17 -22.90 1.07
CA TRP A 96 -7.90 -22.41 1.62
C TRP A 96 -7.75 -22.62 3.13
N LYS A 97 -8.67 -23.33 3.77
CA LYS A 97 -8.51 -23.69 5.21
C LYS A 97 -7.19 -24.42 5.42
N GLY A 98 -6.45 -24.00 6.44
CA GLY A 98 -5.11 -24.52 6.73
C GLY A 98 -3.98 -23.90 5.92
N PHE A 99 -4.25 -23.00 4.98
CA PHE A 99 -3.21 -22.32 4.23
C PHE A 99 -2.38 -21.39 5.13
N LYS A 100 -1.10 -21.27 4.76
CA LYS A 100 -0.15 -20.31 5.34
C LYS A 100 0.03 -19.17 4.35
N PHE A 101 -0.34 -17.97 4.76
CA PHE A 101 -0.19 -16.76 3.98
C PHE A 101 0.88 -15.85 4.57
N ALA A 102 1.57 -15.13 3.69
CA ALA A 102 2.43 -14.02 4.06
C ALA A 102 1.78 -12.68 3.70
N VAL A 103 2.03 -11.69 4.55
CA VAL A 103 1.78 -10.27 4.28
C VAL A 103 3.05 -9.50 4.65
N PRO A 104 3.29 -8.30 4.07
CA PRO A 104 4.57 -7.61 4.30
C PRO A 104 4.72 -7.01 5.70
N PHE A 105 3.61 -6.69 6.35
CA PHE A 105 3.57 -6.05 7.66
C PHE A 105 2.16 -6.10 8.25
N ASP A 106 2.05 -6.11 9.58
CA ASP A 106 0.76 -6.22 10.25
C ASP A 106 -0.13 -4.97 10.02
N TYR A 107 0.47 -3.79 9.99
CA TYR A 107 -0.23 -2.52 9.72
C TYR A 107 -0.10 -2.16 8.26
N SER A 108 -0.80 -2.92 7.41
CA SER A 108 -0.74 -2.79 5.95
C SER A 108 -2.10 -3.01 5.31
N MET A 109 -2.33 -2.37 4.17
CA MET A 109 -3.49 -2.68 3.34
C MET A 109 -3.48 -4.13 2.87
N HIS A 110 -2.29 -4.71 2.64
CA HIS A 110 -2.12 -6.12 2.31
C HIS A 110 -2.77 -7.03 3.35
N ASN A 111 -2.48 -6.80 4.63
CA ASN A 111 -3.05 -7.57 5.72
C ASN A 111 -4.57 -7.36 5.82
N TYR A 112 -5.05 -6.11 5.74
CA TYR A 112 -6.48 -5.83 5.88
C TYR A 112 -7.29 -6.34 4.69
N LEU A 113 -6.79 -6.22 3.46
CA LEU A 113 -7.48 -6.72 2.28
C LEU A 113 -7.49 -8.26 2.22
N LEU A 114 -6.41 -8.93 2.64
CA LEU A 114 -6.39 -10.39 2.74
C LEU A 114 -7.43 -10.88 3.76
N ARG A 115 -7.42 -10.31 4.96
CA ARG A 115 -8.38 -10.64 6.02
C ARG A 115 -9.82 -10.34 5.59
N TYR A 116 -10.04 -9.21 4.94
CA TYR A 116 -11.34 -8.83 4.40
C TYR A 116 -11.85 -9.84 3.37
N TYR A 117 -11.00 -10.16 2.39
CA TYR A 117 -11.30 -11.11 1.34
C TYR A 117 -11.63 -12.51 1.87
N LEU A 118 -10.82 -13.02 2.79
CA LEU A 118 -11.07 -14.32 3.44
C LEU A 118 -12.39 -14.32 4.23
N ALA A 119 -12.60 -13.30 5.04
CA ALA A 119 -13.80 -13.20 5.88
C ALA A 119 -15.10 -13.10 5.06
N GLU A 120 -15.09 -12.36 3.94
CA GLU A 120 -16.25 -12.28 3.04
C GLU A 120 -16.54 -13.63 2.32
N HIS A 121 -15.56 -14.54 2.26
CA HIS A 121 -15.74 -15.92 1.79
C HIS A 121 -16.00 -16.92 2.92
N GLY A 122 -16.27 -16.45 4.15
CA GLY A 122 -16.57 -17.29 5.29
C GLY A 122 -15.36 -17.98 5.93
N ILE A 123 -14.15 -17.51 5.64
CA ILE A 123 -12.90 -17.97 6.22
C ILE A 123 -12.46 -17.00 7.32
N ASP A 124 -12.35 -17.52 8.55
CA ASP A 124 -11.83 -16.73 9.67
C ASP A 124 -10.30 -16.61 9.54
N PRO A 125 -9.76 -15.40 9.34
CA PRO A 125 -8.31 -15.23 9.14
C PRO A 125 -7.47 -15.52 10.39
N ASP A 126 -8.09 -15.58 11.58
CA ASP A 126 -7.39 -15.87 12.83
C ASP A 126 -7.37 -17.37 13.19
N THR A 127 -8.34 -18.14 12.70
CA THR A 127 -8.52 -19.56 13.10
C THR A 127 -8.43 -20.54 11.94
N ASP A 128 -8.86 -20.15 10.72
CA ASP A 128 -8.92 -21.07 9.58
C ASP A 128 -7.64 -21.10 8.74
N VAL A 129 -6.82 -20.07 8.83
CA VAL A 129 -5.54 -19.93 8.13
C VAL A 129 -4.46 -19.39 9.06
N GLN A 130 -3.22 -19.38 8.59
CA GLN A 130 -2.11 -18.71 9.29
C GLN A 130 -1.65 -17.54 8.44
N ILE A 131 -1.59 -16.34 9.04
CA ILE A 131 -1.05 -15.15 8.39
C ILE A 131 0.19 -14.69 9.14
N ARG A 132 1.30 -14.53 8.44
CA ARG A 132 2.58 -14.11 8.99
C ARG A 132 3.12 -12.91 8.25
N ALA A 133 3.78 -11.99 8.97
CA ALA A 133 4.55 -10.92 8.35
C ALA A 133 5.86 -11.49 7.80
N VAL A 134 6.11 -11.26 6.52
CA VAL A 134 7.33 -11.65 5.81
C VAL A 134 7.79 -10.48 4.95
N PRO A 135 9.03 -10.02 5.09
CA PRO A 135 9.54 -8.93 4.24
C PRO A 135 9.41 -9.28 2.76
N PRO A 136 9.04 -8.34 1.88
CA PRO A 136 8.80 -8.61 0.46
C PRO A 136 9.94 -9.35 -0.25
N PRO A 137 11.22 -9.03 -0.02
CA PRO A 137 12.32 -9.75 -0.68
C PRO A 137 12.36 -11.27 -0.39
N GLU A 138 11.73 -11.70 0.69
CA GLU A 138 11.70 -13.11 1.12
C GLU A 138 10.44 -13.86 0.65
N MET A 139 9.42 -13.15 0.14
CA MET A 139 8.13 -13.77 -0.18
C MET A 139 8.23 -14.85 -1.26
N VAL A 140 8.89 -14.55 -2.37
CA VAL A 140 9.01 -15.49 -3.50
C VAL A 140 9.84 -16.72 -3.10
N ALA A 141 10.91 -16.53 -2.33
CA ALA A 141 11.74 -17.64 -1.83
C ALA A 141 10.95 -18.55 -0.88
N ASN A 142 10.12 -17.97 0.02
CA ASN A 142 9.26 -18.75 0.91
C ASN A 142 8.17 -19.53 0.13
N LEU A 143 7.63 -18.93 -0.93
CA LEU A 143 6.68 -19.63 -1.81
C LEU A 143 7.34 -20.81 -2.52
N ARG A 144 8.54 -20.60 -3.07
CA ARG A 144 9.34 -21.65 -3.73
C ARG A 144 9.71 -22.79 -2.79
N ALA A 145 10.06 -22.48 -1.55
CA ALA A 145 10.46 -23.45 -0.52
C ALA A 145 9.27 -24.15 0.15
N ASP A 146 8.04 -23.84 -0.28
CA ASP A 146 6.82 -24.40 0.30
C ASP A 146 6.58 -24.06 1.78
N ASN A 147 7.18 -22.97 2.24
CA ASN A 147 6.98 -22.45 3.60
C ASN A 147 5.65 -21.70 3.75
N ILE A 148 5.13 -21.19 2.63
CA ILE A 148 3.81 -20.52 2.52
C ILE A 148 3.06 -21.07 1.30
N ASP A 149 1.75 -21.03 1.37
CA ASP A 149 0.86 -21.43 0.28
C ASP A 149 0.55 -20.28 -0.68
N GLY A 150 0.66 -19.06 -0.18
CA GLY A 150 0.43 -17.84 -0.92
C GLY A 150 0.80 -16.60 -0.13
N PHE A 151 0.66 -15.45 -0.76
CA PHE A 151 0.82 -14.16 -0.11
C PHE A 151 -0.09 -13.11 -0.73
N LEU A 152 -0.52 -12.15 0.07
CA LEU A 152 -0.97 -10.87 -0.45
C LEU A 152 0.20 -9.90 -0.24
N GLY A 153 0.87 -9.59 -1.33
CA GLY A 153 2.12 -8.86 -1.31
C GLY A 153 2.13 -7.67 -2.27
N PRO A 154 3.07 -6.75 -2.04
CA PRO A 154 3.30 -5.65 -2.96
C PRO A 154 3.94 -6.16 -4.25
N ASP A 155 3.67 -5.48 -5.36
CA ASP A 155 4.49 -5.67 -6.54
C ASP A 155 5.91 -5.06 -6.31
N PRO A 156 6.96 -5.65 -6.85
CA PRO A 156 6.97 -6.63 -7.93
C PRO A 156 6.85 -8.10 -7.53
N MET A 157 6.66 -8.43 -6.24
CA MET A 157 6.74 -9.80 -5.74
C MET A 157 5.71 -10.73 -6.39
N ASN A 158 4.50 -10.25 -6.65
CA ASN A 158 3.46 -11.03 -7.32
C ASN A 158 3.89 -11.42 -8.74
N GLN A 159 4.31 -10.46 -9.54
CA GLN A 159 4.76 -10.73 -10.91
C GLN A 159 6.09 -11.49 -10.95
N ARG A 160 6.96 -11.27 -9.98
CA ARG A 160 8.22 -12.03 -9.86
C ARG A 160 7.96 -13.51 -9.59
N ALA A 161 6.98 -13.86 -8.78
CA ALA A 161 6.60 -15.26 -8.56
C ALA A 161 6.12 -15.93 -9.85
N VAL A 162 5.42 -15.19 -10.72
CA VAL A 162 5.04 -15.67 -12.05
C VAL A 162 6.25 -15.81 -12.96
N TYR A 163 7.11 -14.81 -13.00
CA TYR A 163 8.35 -14.81 -13.79
C TYR A 163 9.28 -15.98 -13.42
N ASP A 164 9.42 -16.25 -12.13
CA ASP A 164 10.21 -17.35 -11.61
C ASP A 164 9.51 -18.74 -11.72
N ASN A 165 8.29 -18.75 -12.26
CA ASN A 165 7.49 -19.97 -12.45
C ASN A 165 7.21 -20.75 -11.15
N VAL A 166 6.94 -20.04 -10.06
CA VAL A 166 6.63 -20.63 -8.74
C VAL A 166 5.23 -20.29 -8.23
N GLY A 167 4.56 -19.33 -8.85
CA GLY A 167 3.23 -18.88 -8.43
C GLY A 167 2.37 -18.39 -9.58
N PHE A 168 1.12 -18.15 -9.27
CA PHE A 168 0.15 -17.51 -10.17
C PHE A 168 -0.64 -16.43 -9.43
N ILE A 169 -1.10 -15.43 -10.17
CA ILE A 169 -1.93 -14.35 -9.65
C ILE A 169 -3.37 -14.83 -9.58
N HIS A 170 -3.89 -15.00 -8.36
CA HIS A 170 -5.26 -15.41 -8.13
C HIS A 170 -6.25 -14.27 -8.36
N ILE A 171 -5.99 -13.11 -7.75
CA ILE A 171 -6.81 -11.90 -7.87
C ILE A 171 -5.94 -10.65 -7.64
N LEU A 172 -6.19 -9.60 -8.43
CA LEU A 172 -5.64 -8.28 -8.16
C LEU A 172 -6.46 -7.60 -7.06
N THR A 173 -5.80 -6.84 -6.18
CA THR A 173 -6.52 -6.16 -5.09
C THR A 173 -7.46 -5.07 -5.58
N LYS A 174 -7.25 -4.51 -6.77
CA LYS A 174 -8.23 -3.62 -7.40
C LYS A 174 -9.61 -4.27 -7.58
N ASP A 175 -9.67 -5.59 -7.70
CA ASP A 175 -10.92 -6.34 -7.81
C ASP A 175 -11.55 -6.66 -6.44
N ILE A 176 -10.83 -6.42 -5.36
CA ILE A 176 -11.34 -6.41 -3.98
C ILE A 176 -11.89 -5.01 -3.64
N TRP A 177 -11.09 -4.00 -3.89
CA TRP A 177 -11.44 -2.59 -3.72
C TRP A 177 -10.71 -1.74 -4.77
N GLU A 178 -11.43 -1.32 -5.79
CA GLU A 178 -10.86 -0.48 -6.85
C GLU A 178 -10.52 0.91 -6.31
N GLY A 179 -9.27 1.33 -6.53
CA GLY A 179 -8.76 2.63 -6.07
C GLY A 179 -8.33 2.65 -4.61
N HIS A 180 -8.15 1.49 -3.97
CA HIS A 180 -7.69 1.45 -2.58
C HIS A 180 -6.29 2.06 -2.44
N PRO A 181 -5.99 2.76 -1.31
CA PRO A 181 -4.64 3.22 -1.03
C PRO A 181 -3.73 2.02 -0.74
N CYS A 182 -2.44 2.15 -1.02
CA CYS A 182 -1.45 1.14 -0.66
C CYS A 182 -0.32 1.77 0.15
N CYS A 183 0.52 2.53 -0.50
CA CYS A 183 1.73 3.09 0.08
C CYS A 183 1.66 4.61 0.17
N ALA A 184 2.45 5.16 1.06
CA ALA A 184 2.35 6.53 1.50
C ALA A 184 3.72 7.19 1.68
N PHE A 185 3.79 8.43 1.32
CA PHE A 185 4.82 9.33 1.82
C PHE A 185 4.44 9.74 3.24
N ALA A 186 5.33 9.51 4.18
CA ALA A 186 5.11 9.76 5.60
C ALA A 186 6.23 10.59 6.20
N ALA A 187 5.86 11.48 7.11
CA ALA A 187 6.79 12.29 7.87
C ALA A 187 6.26 12.51 9.29
N SER A 188 7.17 12.70 10.26
CA SER A 188 6.76 13.07 11.61
C SER A 188 6.08 14.44 11.61
N ARG A 189 5.18 14.66 12.55
CA ARG A 189 4.60 16.00 12.73
C ARG A 189 5.68 17.03 13.05
N GLU A 190 6.69 16.65 13.79
CA GLU A 190 7.83 17.52 14.09
C GLU A 190 8.53 17.99 12.80
N PHE A 191 8.84 17.09 11.86
CA PHE A 191 9.46 17.45 10.59
C PHE A 191 8.61 18.44 9.79
N VAL A 192 7.30 18.15 9.68
CA VAL A 192 6.35 19.01 8.96
C VAL A 192 6.28 20.41 9.55
N THR A 193 6.33 20.54 10.88
CA THR A 193 6.19 21.83 11.57
C THR A 193 7.50 22.60 11.70
N THR A 194 8.64 21.91 11.83
CA THR A 194 9.95 22.55 12.04
C THR A 194 10.72 22.80 10.76
N MET A 195 10.42 22.04 9.69
CA MET A 195 11.06 22.18 8.38
C MET A 195 10.04 22.36 7.24
N PRO A 196 9.15 23.36 7.33
CA PRO A 196 8.02 23.49 6.44
C PRO A 196 8.41 23.68 4.96
N ASN A 197 9.52 24.33 4.68
CA ASN A 197 9.97 24.55 3.30
C ASN A 197 10.53 23.28 2.68
N THR A 198 11.31 22.50 3.41
CA THR A 198 11.82 21.20 2.97
C THR A 198 10.67 20.20 2.78
N TYR A 199 9.75 20.17 3.74
CA TYR A 199 8.54 19.37 3.63
C TYR A 199 7.72 19.73 2.37
N ALA A 200 7.45 20.99 2.14
CA ALA A 200 6.69 21.43 0.95
C ALA A 200 7.40 21.05 -0.36
N ALA A 201 8.72 21.21 -0.43
CA ALA A 201 9.51 20.84 -1.60
C ALA A 201 9.50 19.32 -1.86
N LEU A 202 9.61 18.50 -0.80
CA LEU A 202 9.49 17.05 -0.90
C LEU A 202 8.10 16.62 -1.38
N LEU A 203 7.05 17.12 -0.76
CA LEU A 203 5.69 16.80 -1.13
C LEU A 203 5.38 17.21 -2.56
N LYS A 204 5.82 18.39 -2.98
CA LYS A 204 5.68 18.87 -4.35
C LYS A 204 6.38 17.95 -5.35
N SER A 205 7.59 17.50 -5.04
CA SER A 205 8.35 16.55 -5.87
C SER A 205 7.60 15.22 -6.03
N ILE A 206 6.99 14.72 -4.98
CA ILE A 206 6.23 13.47 -4.98
C ILE A 206 4.92 13.62 -5.75
N ILE A 207 4.22 14.75 -5.60
CA ILE A 207 3.00 15.04 -6.36
C ILE A 207 3.31 15.10 -7.86
N ASP A 208 4.38 15.78 -8.26
CA ASP A 208 4.83 15.85 -9.67
C ASP A 208 5.16 14.44 -10.21
N ALA A 209 5.93 13.65 -9.44
CA ALA A 209 6.29 12.30 -9.84
C ALA A 209 5.04 11.39 -9.95
N THR A 210 4.08 11.53 -9.04
CA THR A 210 2.82 10.80 -9.06
C THR A 210 2.00 11.17 -10.30
N ALA A 211 1.90 12.45 -10.62
CA ALA A 211 1.20 12.92 -11.82
C ALA A 211 1.86 12.40 -13.11
N PHE A 212 3.19 12.34 -13.16
CA PHE A 212 3.92 11.76 -14.27
C PHE A 212 3.66 10.25 -14.39
N ALA A 213 3.70 9.52 -13.28
CA ALA A 213 3.49 8.09 -13.24
C ALA A 213 2.03 7.68 -13.55
N HIS A 214 1.06 8.54 -13.28
CA HIS A 214 -0.35 8.31 -13.63
C HIS A 214 -0.55 8.13 -15.14
N LYS A 215 0.24 8.81 -15.97
CA LYS A 215 0.12 8.75 -17.42
C LYS A 215 0.63 7.43 -17.98
N ALA A 216 -0.23 6.72 -18.70
CA ALA A 216 0.07 5.39 -19.26
C ALA A 216 1.31 5.40 -20.18
N GLU A 217 1.48 6.45 -20.97
CA GLU A 217 2.61 6.61 -21.91
C GLU A 217 3.98 6.67 -21.22
N ASN A 218 4.02 7.02 -19.94
CA ASN A 218 5.26 7.14 -19.17
C ASN A 218 5.68 5.84 -18.47
N ARG A 219 4.80 4.83 -18.42
CA ARG A 219 4.98 3.64 -17.58
C ARG A 219 6.20 2.79 -17.98
N LYS A 220 6.47 2.64 -19.29
CA LYS A 220 7.65 1.90 -19.75
C LYS A 220 8.95 2.62 -19.43
N GLN A 221 8.99 3.92 -19.60
CA GLN A 221 10.15 4.75 -19.24
C GLN A 221 10.45 4.67 -17.74
N ILE A 222 9.40 4.67 -16.91
CA ILE A 222 9.55 4.52 -15.47
C ILE A 222 10.10 3.13 -15.12
N ALA A 223 9.58 2.05 -15.74
CA ALA A 223 10.07 0.70 -15.52
C ALA A 223 11.57 0.58 -15.83
N GLU A 224 12.03 1.19 -16.91
CA GLU A 224 13.46 1.26 -17.26
C GLU A 224 14.26 1.99 -16.17
N ALA A 225 13.79 3.17 -15.75
CA ALA A 225 14.51 4.03 -14.80
C ALA A 225 14.67 3.40 -13.41
N ILE A 226 13.73 2.58 -12.94
CA ILE A 226 13.73 2.00 -11.59
C ILE A 226 14.16 0.53 -11.54
N SER A 227 14.40 -0.11 -12.68
CA SER A 227 14.84 -1.52 -12.74
C SER A 227 16.25 -1.79 -12.24
N PRO A 228 17.24 -0.86 -12.32
CA PRO A 228 18.62 -1.11 -11.93
C PRO A 228 18.80 -1.59 -10.48
N ALA A 229 19.98 -2.16 -10.20
CA ALA A 229 20.32 -2.77 -8.91
C ALA A 229 20.28 -1.78 -7.74
N ASN A 230 20.59 -0.52 -7.97
CA ASN A 230 20.53 0.53 -6.95
C ASN A 230 19.09 0.97 -6.61
N TYR A 231 18.11 0.58 -7.39
CA TYR A 231 16.68 0.83 -7.14
C TYR A 231 15.94 -0.48 -6.83
N LEU A 232 15.12 -1.01 -7.76
CA LEU A 232 14.33 -2.22 -7.48
C LEU A 232 15.09 -3.53 -7.68
N ASN A 233 16.15 -3.52 -8.51
CA ASN A 233 16.89 -4.74 -8.83
C ASN A 233 15.99 -5.86 -9.36
N GLN A 234 15.21 -5.55 -10.37
CA GLN A 234 14.28 -6.48 -11.01
C GLN A 234 14.48 -6.53 -12.52
N PRO A 235 14.18 -7.67 -13.17
CA PRO A 235 14.08 -7.69 -14.62
C PRO A 235 13.08 -6.62 -15.11
N GLN A 236 13.49 -5.82 -16.08
CA GLN A 236 12.65 -4.72 -16.60
C GLN A 236 11.27 -5.20 -17.05
N ILE A 237 11.21 -6.39 -17.68
CA ILE A 237 9.94 -6.98 -18.12
C ILE A 237 8.96 -7.23 -16.98
N VAL A 238 9.43 -7.58 -15.79
CA VAL A 238 8.59 -7.75 -14.61
C VAL A 238 7.93 -6.42 -14.24
N LEU A 239 8.70 -5.33 -14.22
CA LEU A 239 8.19 -3.99 -13.91
C LEU A 239 7.26 -3.46 -15.00
N GLU A 240 7.57 -3.71 -16.28
CA GLU A 240 6.70 -3.33 -17.39
C GLU A 240 5.32 -4.00 -17.31
N GLN A 241 5.28 -5.30 -17.01
CA GLN A 241 4.01 -6.02 -16.86
C GLN A 241 3.15 -5.42 -15.74
N ILE A 242 3.77 -5.02 -14.64
CA ILE A 242 3.06 -4.39 -13.52
C ILE A 242 2.57 -3.00 -13.89
N LEU A 243 3.46 -2.15 -14.37
CA LEU A 243 3.18 -0.73 -14.58
C LEU A 243 2.26 -0.49 -15.79
N THR A 244 2.34 -1.30 -16.83
CA THR A 244 1.45 -1.22 -17.99
C THR A 244 0.12 -1.95 -17.80
N GLY A 245 0.08 -2.91 -16.87
CA GLY A 245 -1.09 -3.74 -16.63
C GLY A 245 -1.34 -4.81 -17.69
N THR A 246 -0.38 -5.06 -18.58
CA THR A 246 -0.40 -6.21 -19.51
C THR A 246 0.59 -7.24 -18.98
N PHE A 247 0.09 -8.35 -18.46
CA PHE A 247 0.90 -9.28 -17.69
C PHE A 247 0.49 -10.75 -17.88
N ALA A 248 1.45 -11.65 -17.69
CA ALA A 248 1.19 -13.08 -17.57
C ALA A 248 0.63 -13.39 -16.16
N ASP A 249 -0.42 -14.19 -16.08
CA ASP A 249 -1.04 -14.56 -14.79
C ASP A 249 -0.40 -15.78 -14.11
N GLY A 250 0.47 -16.51 -14.81
CA GLY A 250 1.08 -17.75 -14.33
C GLY A 250 0.27 -19.01 -14.64
N LEU A 251 -0.89 -18.87 -15.30
CA LEU A 251 -1.77 -19.98 -15.71
C LEU A 251 -1.89 -20.11 -17.25
N GLY A 252 -0.99 -19.47 -17.97
CA GLY A 252 -0.96 -19.48 -19.44
C GLY A 252 -1.75 -18.36 -20.11
N ASN A 253 -2.27 -17.40 -19.36
CA ASN A 253 -3.02 -16.28 -19.91
C ASN A 253 -2.20 -14.98 -19.85
N ILE A 254 -2.43 -14.12 -20.85
CA ILE A 254 -2.01 -12.72 -20.83
C ILE A 254 -3.24 -11.88 -20.50
N VAL A 255 -3.15 -11.13 -19.43
CA VAL A 255 -4.24 -10.30 -18.90
C VAL A 255 -3.94 -8.84 -19.18
N LYS A 256 -4.99 -8.06 -19.50
CA LYS A 256 -4.89 -6.60 -19.70
C LYS A 256 -5.75 -5.90 -18.67
N GLN A 257 -5.10 -5.27 -17.70
CA GLN A 257 -5.69 -4.49 -16.63
C GLN A 257 -4.87 -3.19 -16.46
N PRO A 258 -5.14 -2.15 -17.27
CA PRO A 258 -4.32 -0.93 -17.31
C PRO A 258 -4.19 -0.22 -15.97
N ASN A 259 -5.18 -0.37 -15.10
CA ASN A 259 -5.22 0.17 -13.74
C ASN A 259 -4.83 -0.86 -12.66
N ARG A 260 -4.08 -1.91 -13.02
CA ARG A 260 -3.51 -2.85 -12.04
C ARG A 260 -2.82 -2.12 -10.91
N VAL A 261 -2.04 -1.10 -11.24
CA VAL A 261 -1.52 -0.07 -10.33
C VAL A 261 -1.78 1.29 -10.94
N ASP A 262 -2.11 2.27 -10.10
CA ASP A 262 -2.21 3.65 -10.53
C ASP A 262 -1.65 4.58 -9.45
N PHE A 263 -1.51 5.85 -9.77
CA PHE A 263 -0.83 6.84 -8.95
C PHE A 263 -1.70 8.07 -8.81
N ASP A 264 -2.19 8.27 -7.59
CA ASP A 264 -3.00 9.42 -7.20
C ASP A 264 -2.50 9.90 -5.83
N PRO A 265 -2.00 11.14 -5.70
CA PRO A 265 -1.37 11.60 -4.48
C PRO A 265 -2.37 11.97 -3.38
N PHE A 266 -3.64 12.09 -3.67
CA PHE A 266 -4.61 12.66 -2.72
C PHE A 266 -4.90 11.70 -1.56
N PRO A 267 -4.59 12.11 -0.30
CA PRO A 267 -4.80 11.27 0.87
C PRO A 267 -6.22 11.45 1.39
N TRP A 268 -7.19 10.77 0.78
CA TRP A 268 -8.57 10.81 1.23
C TRP A 268 -8.68 10.45 2.71
N GLN A 269 -9.26 11.32 3.51
CA GLN A 269 -9.47 11.05 4.95
C GLN A 269 -10.43 9.89 5.18
N SER A 270 -11.33 9.62 4.25
CA SER A 270 -12.15 8.41 4.27
C SER A 270 -11.36 7.11 4.17
N PHE A 271 -10.17 7.12 3.55
CA PHE A 271 -9.25 5.96 3.60
C PHE A 271 -8.77 5.69 5.02
N ALA A 272 -8.37 6.72 5.74
CA ALA A 272 -7.96 6.61 7.14
C ALA A 272 -9.09 6.06 8.04
N ILE A 273 -10.31 6.54 7.83
CA ILE A 273 -11.47 6.09 8.60
C ILE A 273 -11.74 4.60 8.34
N TRP A 274 -11.72 4.17 7.07
CA TRP A 274 -11.88 2.75 6.75
C TRP A 274 -10.77 1.88 7.37
N ILE A 275 -9.53 2.31 7.27
CA ILE A 275 -8.38 1.60 7.85
C ILE A 275 -8.56 1.41 9.35
N MET A 276 -8.95 2.46 10.07
CA MET A 276 -9.17 2.37 11.51
C MET A 276 -10.33 1.44 11.88
N THR A 277 -11.38 1.33 11.05
CA THR A 277 -12.43 0.32 11.26
C THR A 277 -11.87 -1.10 11.19
N GLN A 278 -10.94 -1.35 10.26
CA GLN A 278 -10.30 -2.67 10.15
C GLN A 278 -9.28 -2.92 11.27
N MET A 279 -8.53 -1.91 11.69
CA MET A 279 -7.65 -2.01 12.86
C MET A 279 -8.47 -2.40 14.11
N LYS A 280 -9.63 -1.81 14.30
CA LYS A 280 -10.55 -2.14 15.40
C LYS A 280 -11.17 -3.53 15.23
N ARG A 281 -11.62 -3.87 14.01
CA ARG A 281 -12.16 -5.19 13.67
C ARG A 281 -11.24 -6.33 14.06
N TRP A 282 -9.95 -6.16 13.87
CA TRP A 282 -8.93 -7.19 14.11
C TRP A 282 -8.20 -7.02 15.45
N GLY A 283 -8.67 -6.11 16.31
CA GLY A 283 -8.17 -5.94 17.67
C GLY A 283 -6.82 -5.26 17.79
N GLN A 284 -6.38 -4.55 16.76
CA GLN A 284 -5.12 -3.79 16.79
C GLN A 284 -5.24 -2.47 17.55
N ILE A 285 -6.44 -1.89 17.59
CA ILE A 285 -6.79 -0.75 18.43
C ILE A 285 -8.02 -1.11 19.27
N LYS A 286 -8.10 -0.55 20.48
CA LYS A 286 -9.18 -0.83 21.45
C LYS A 286 -9.82 0.46 21.91
N GLY A 287 -11.06 0.37 22.38
CA GLY A 287 -11.80 1.50 22.90
C GLY A 287 -12.37 2.42 21.82
N ASP A 288 -12.83 3.58 22.26
CA ASP A 288 -13.42 4.56 21.36
C ASP A 288 -12.35 5.29 20.57
N VAL A 289 -12.61 5.51 19.28
CA VAL A 289 -11.75 6.24 18.37
C VAL A 289 -12.55 7.37 17.75
N ASP A 290 -12.04 8.59 17.86
CA ASP A 290 -12.55 9.70 17.08
C ASP A 290 -11.98 9.61 15.65
N TYR A 291 -12.65 8.81 14.81
CA TYR A 291 -12.20 8.52 13.44
C TYR A 291 -11.94 9.78 12.62
N LYS A 292 -12.85 10.76 12.71
CA LYS A 292 -12.72 11.99 11.95
C LYS A 292 -11.53 12.82 12.41
N ALA A 293 -11.38 13.03 13.71
CA ALA A 293 -10.28 13.83 14.26
C ALA A 293 -8.92 13.21 13.95
N VAL A 294 -8.78 11.88 14.09
CA VAL A 294 -7.53 11.18 13.77
C VAL A 294 -7.23 11.23 12.27
N ALA A 295 -8.23 11.02 11.42
CA ALA A 295 -8.06 11.12 9.97
C ALA A 295 -7.59 12.51 9.53
N GLU A 296 -8.17 13.57 10.06
CA GLU A 296 -7.78 14.96 9.79
C GLU A 296 -6.37 15.29 10.30
N GLN A 297 -6.00 14.74 11.45
CA GLN A 297 -4.67 14.94 12.05
C GLN A 297 -3.56 14.26 11.26
N VAL A 298 -3.80 13.08 10.72
CA VAL A 298 -2.78 12.21 10.10
C VAL A 298 -2.74 12.38 8.58
N TYR A 299 -3.89 12.36 7.91
CA TYR A 299 -3.99 12.47 6.45
C TYR A 299 -4.15 13.93 6.05
N LEU A 300 -3.06 14.56 5.63
CA LEU A 300 -2.97 16.01 5.40
C LEU A 300 -3.56 16.41 4.04
N ALA A 301 -4.83 16.09 3.82
CA ALA A 301 -5.53 16.32 2.56
C ALA A 301 -5.57 17.79 2.14
N THR A 302 -5.69 18.71 3.10
CA THR A 302 -5.71 20.15 2.83
C THR A 302 -4.37 20.66 2.31
N ASP A 303 -3.25 20.22 2.91
CA ASP A 303 -1.90 20.57 2.46
C ASP A 303 -1.65 20.07 1.04
N THR A 304 -2.04 18.83 0.78
CA THR A 304 -1.86 18.20 -0.53
C THR A 304 -2.72 18.84 -1.59
N ALA A 305 -3.96 19.17 -1.28
CA ALA A 305 -4.85 19.91 -2.19
C ALA A 305 -4.23 21.26 -2.63
N LYS A 306 -3.64 21.99 -1.68
CA LYS A 306 -2.96 23.26 -1.96
C LYS A 306 -1.77 23.06 -2.91
N LEU A 307 -0.89 22.11 -2.63
CA LEU A 307 0.29 21.85 -3.47
C LEU A 307 -0.07 21.24 -4.82
N MET A 308 -1.15 20.47 -4.92
CA MET A 308 -1.69 20.01 -6.21
C MET A 308 -2.04 21.18 -7.12
N LYS A 309 -2.69 22.21 -6.59
CA LYS A 309 -3.00 23.45 -7.35
C LYS A 309 -1.72 24.15 -7.80
N ASP A 310 -0.71 24.25 -6.94
CA ASP A 310 0.57 24.89 -7.24
C ASP A 310 1.32 24.21 -8.38
N VAL A 311 1.10 22.94 -8.62
CA VAL A 311 1.68 22.18 -9.76
C VAL A 311 0.71 22.00 -10.92
N GLY A 312 -0.42 22.69 -10.91
CA GLY A 312 -1.39 22.68 -12.02
C GLY A 312 -2.35 21.49 -12.03
N LEU A 313 -2.47 20.76 -10.92
CA LEU A 313 -3.45 19.69 -10.76
C LEU A 313 -4.74 20.21 -10.10
N THR A 314 -5.86 19.57 -10.39
CA THR A 314 -7.13 19.87 -9.77
C THR A 314 -7.40 18.91 -8.61
N PRO A 315 -7.29 19.34 -7.34
CA PRO A 315 -7.62 18.50 -6.22
C PRO A 315 -9.13 18.26 -6.12
N PRO A 316 -9.56 17.17 -5.44
CA PRO A 316 -10.97 16.99 -5.10
C PRO A 316 -11.54 18.17 -4.29
N ALA A 317 -12.84 18.40 -4.41
CA ALA A 317 -13.53 19.45 -3.67
C ALA A 317 -13.74 19.08 -2.18
N THR A 318 -13.71 17.79 -1.85
CA THR A 318 -13.92 17.24 -0.51
C THR A 318 -12.74 16.41 -0.07
N THR A 319 -12.61 16.18 1.23
CA THR A 319 -11.54 15.33 1.82
C THR A 319 -12.01 13.90 2.09
N THR A 320 -13.30 13.64 1.97
CA THR A 320 -13.93 12.33 2.14
C THR A 320 -14.81 11.98 0.95
N LYS A 321 -14.90 10.70 0.66
CA LYS A 321 -15.82 10.12 -0.32
C LYS A 321 -16.33 8.78 0.18
N SER A 322 -17.50 8.37 -0.27
CA SER A 322 -18.00 7.01 -0.09
C SER A 322 -17.43 6.10 -1.18
N PHE A 323 -17.27 4.83 -0.86
CA PHE A 323 -16.81 3.79 -1.79
C PHE A 323 -17.36 2.43 -1.36
N SER A 324 -17.10 1.41 -2.15
CA SER A 324 -17.48 0.03 -1.84
C SER A 324 -16.27 -0.89 -1.84
N VAL A 325 -16.24 -1.84 -0.89
CA VAL A 325 -15.24 -2.89 -0.82
C VAL A 325 -15.94 -4.23 -0.96
N MET A 326 -15.62 -4.99 -1.99
CA MET A 326 -16.34 -6.23 -2.36
C MET A 326 -17.86 -6.04 -2.41
N GLY A 327 -18.30 -4.93 -2.99
CA GLY A 327 -19.70 -4.57 -3.11
C GLY A 327 -20.38 -4.08 -1.82
N LYS A 328 -19.70 -4.07 -0.68
CA LYS A 328 -20.23 -3.52 0.58
C LYS A 328 -19.97 -2.02 0.63
N PRO A 329 -21.03 -1.18 0.69
CA PRO A 329 -20.87 0.28 0.77
C PRO A 329 -20.21 0.70 2.08
N PHE A 330 -19.34 1.70 1.99
CA PHE A 330 -18.74 2.37 3.14
C PHE A 330 -19.08 3.85 3.12
N ASP A 331 -19.74 4.30 4.18
CA ASP A 331 -19.99 5.71 4.45
C ASP A 331 -19.05 6.19 5.57
N PRO A 332 -18.12 7.10 5.29
CA PRO A 332 -17.18 7.58 6.29
C PRO A 332 -17.83 8.34 7.46
N ALA A 333 -19.09 8.76 7.32
CA ALA A 333 -19.87 9.37 8.40
C ALA A 333 -20.42 8.32 9.41
N LYS A 334 -20.42 7.04 9.04
CA LYS A 334 -21.01 5.94 9.84
C LYS A 334 -20.06 4.75 10.00
N PRO A 335 -18.83 4.98 10.51
CA PRO A 335 -17.83 3.91 10.59
C PRO A 335 -18.22 2.78 11.54
N GLU A 336 -18.90 3.08 12.64
CA GLU A 336 -19.34 2.05 13.61
C GLU A 336 -20.44 1.14 13.04
N ASP A 337 -21.34 1.68 12.22
CA ASP A 337 -22.37 0.87 11.55
C ASP A 337 -21.71 -0.11 10.57
N TYR A 338 -20.69 0.35 9.85
CA TYR A 338 -19.90 -0.50 8.96
C TYR A 338 -19.20 -1.62 9.71
N LEU A 339 -18.53 -1.28 10.82
CA LEU A 339 -17.85 -2.25 11.69
C LEU A 339 -18.83 -3.28 12.26
N ALA A 340 -20.01 -2.85 12.75
CA ALA A 340 -21.03 -3.70 13.30
C ALA A 340 -21.61 -4.69 12.26
N SER A 341 -21.56 -4.37 10.99
CA SER A 341 -22.11 -5.19 9.90
C SER A 341 -21.35 -6.49 9.61
N PHE A 342 -20.13 -6.63 10.10
CA PHE A 342 -19.31 -7.81 9.84
C PHE A 342 -19.66 -8.98 10.76
N LYS A 343 -19.79 -10.18 10.17
CA LYS A 343 -20.02 -11.43 10.91
C LYS A 343 -18.73 -11.97 11.53
N ILE A 344 -17.64 -11.94 10.76
CA ILE A 344 -16.32 -12.41 11.20
C ILE A 344 -15.50 -11.20 11.64
N LYS A 345 -15.19 -11.16 12.92
CA LYS A 345 -14.37 -10.14 13.56
C LYS A 345 -13.80 -10.70 14.85
N LYS A 346 -12.73 -10.10 15.35
CA LYS A 346 -12.18 -10.50 16.64
C LYS A 346 -13.21 -10.21 17.76
N ALA A 347 -13.34 -11.12 18.70
CA ALA A 347 -14.17 -10.87 19.87
C ALA A 347 -13.62 -9.67 20.64
N SER A 348 -14.51 -8.76 21.03
CA SER A 348 -14.19 -7.56 21.82
C SER A 348 -13.79 -7.93 23.25
#